data_a0a403eefadbd42c41e4d68d2c59c946
#
_entry.id   a0a403eefadbd42c41e4d68d2c59c946
#
_cell.length_a   1.000
_cell.length_b   1.000
_cell.length_c   1.000
_cell.angle_alpha   90.00
_cell.angle_beta   90.00
_cell.angle_gamma   90.00
#
_symmetry.space_group_name_H-M   'P 1'
#
loop_
_entity.id
_entity.type
_entity.pdbx_description
1 polymer ?
#
loop_
_entity_poly.entity_id
_entity_poly.type
_entity_poly.pdbx_seq_one_letter_code
_entity_poly.pdbx_strand_id
1 'polypeptide(L)'
;MCIRDSDRAGLAYPRTPKTDAPSFVASWLEGHEHKLPIAVAKARKLNKARTTFIDKMVLGHLVDGRIHGELHPLKSDDGGTVTGRFSCSNPNLQQVPARDPMIGPLIRSVFIPEEGQHWGCFDYSQQEPRLTVHYSLLTQQEGAEEAALEYEDEDADFHQIVADMANISRKEAKIINLGLSYGMGKDKLTSQLGISVEEAESLFNQYHERVPFIRGLRDSAARMGANRGYVKTILGRKCRFNLYEPIDKRALPLPMEKAMDEYGGKLKRAYTYKAMNRLIQGSAADMTKKAMLELHKEGILSHTQVHDELNISVTDRPECEKVMEIMRDCVELKVPNKVDGEIGKNWGDIKHYNEYFNEL
;
A
#
# COMPACT_ATOMS: atom_id res chain seq x y z
N MET A 1 -5.02 30.17 10.83
CA MET A 1 -4.08 31.13 11.40
C MET A 1 -3.70 32.10 10.30
N CYS A 2 -3.63 33.36 10.58
CA CYS A 2 -3.15 34.36 9.63
C CYS A 2 -1.86 35.02 10.15
N ILE A 3 -1.18 35.76 9.26
CA ILE A 3 0.05 36.49 9.61
C ILE A 3 -0.16 37.36 10.85
N ARG A 4 -1.26 38.13 10.89
CA ARG A 4 -1.60 39.02 11.99
C ARG A 4 -1.72 38.30 13.35
N ASP A 5 -2.25 37.06 13.36
CA ASP A 5 -2.40 36.27 14.59
C ASP A 5 -1.03 35.77 15.07
N SER A 6 -0.16 35.37 14.13
CA SER A 6 1.21 34.96 14.44
C SER A 6 2.04 36.11 15.00
N ASP A 7 1.99 37.28 14.34
CA ASP A 7 2.71 38.48 14.76
C ASP A 7 2.25 38.96 16.16
N ARG A 8 0.92 38.98 16.44
CA ARG A 8 0.37 39.28 17.75
C ARG A 8 0.79 38.30 18.85
N ALA A 9 1.00 37.03 18.48
CA ALA A 9 1.44 36.00 19.43
C ALA A 9 2.98 35.90 19.51
N GLY A 10 3.71 36.76 18.80
CA GLY A 10 5.19 36.72 18.75
C GLY A 10 5.77 35.45 18.14
N LEU A 11 5.03 34.78 17.24
CA LEU A 11 5.41 33.50 16.66
C LEU A 11 6.15 33.69 15.35
N ALA A 12 7.38 33.20 15.28
CA ALA A 12 8.09 33.04 14.02
C ALA A 12 7.46 31.90 13.18
N TYR A 13 7.28 32.11 11.89
CA TYR A 13 6.69 31.11 10.98
C TYR A 13 7.55 30.94 9.72
N PRO A 14 7.56 29.73 9.13
CA PRO A 14 8.33 29.46 7.93
C PRO A 14 7.78 30.22 6.72
N ARG A 15 8.65 30.41 5.73
CA ARG A 15 8.33 31.01 4.44
C ARG A 15 8.61 30.07 3.30
N THR A 16 7.90 30.22 2.20
CA THR A 16 8.12 29.39 1.01
C THR A 16 9.42 29.79 0.31
N PRO A 17 10.27 28.84 -0.10
CA PRO A 17 11.58 29.15 -0.70
C PRO A 17 11.51 29.97 -2.00
N LYS A 18 10.43 29.83 -2.76
CA LYS A 18 10.29 30.49 -4.07
C LYS A 18 9.69 31.87 -4.03
N THR A 19 8.75 32.14 -3.13
CA THR A 19 7.94 33.36 -3.14
C THR A 19 8.05 34.15 -1.85
N ASP A 20 8.83 33.68 -0.87
CA ASP A 20 8.94 34.25 0.47
C ASP A 20 7.57 34.46 1.18
N ALA A 21 6.54 33.77 0.71
CA ALA A 21 5.22 33.84 1.30
C ALA A 21 5.15 33.05 2.63
N PRO A 22 4.40 33.52 3.64
CA PRO A 22 4.19 32.79 4.89
C PRO A 22 3.62 31.39 4.64
N SER A 23 4.19 30.38 5.30
CA SER A 23 3.85 28.97 5.11
C SER A 23 3.39 28.32 6.42
N PHE A 24 2.09 28.15 6.60
CA PHE A 24 1.48 27.49 7.75
C PHE A 24 1.13 26.05 7.43
N VAL A 25 2.16 25.24 7.08
CA VAL A 25 2.02 23.81 6.76
C VAL A 25 1.69 22.98 8.00
N ALA A 26 1.08 21.82 7.80
CA ALA A 26 0.64 20.95 8.90
C ALA A 26 1.79 20.57 9.83
N SER A 27 2.95 20.19 9.28
CA SER A 27 4.14 19.78 10.06
C SER A 27 4.63 20.88 11.02
N TRP A 28 4.59 22.16 10.58
CA TRP A 28 4.97 23.26 11.43
C TRP A 28 3.91 23.53 12.51
N LEU A 29 2.62 23.48 12.15
CA LEU A 29 1.52 23.72 13.10
C LEU A 29 1.47 22.64 14.19
N GLU A 30 1.68 21.38 13.82
CA GLU A 30 1.61 20.21 14.72
C GLU A 30 2.87 20.07 15.58
N GLY A 31 4.02 20.47 15.07
CA GLY A 31 5.31 20.46 15.78
C GLY A 31 5.58 21.67 16.68
N HIS A 32 4.62 22.61 16.82
CA HIS A 32 4.82 23.81 17.60
C HIS A 32 4.31 23.65 19.04
N GLU A 33 5.02 24.20 20.03
CA GLU A 33 4.64 24.12 21.45
C GLU A 33 3.53 25.12 21.86
N HIS A 34 3.36 26.21 21.10
CA HIS A 34 2.39 27.24 21.42
C HIS A 34 0.95 26.79 21.09
N LYS A 35 0.01 27.09 22.00
CA LYS A 35 -1.40 26.67 21.91
C LYS A 35 -2.12 27.08 20.62
N LEU A 36 -1.77 28.24 20.04
CA LEU A 36 -2.45 28.78 18.85
C LEU A 36 -2.19 27.92 17.58
N PRO A 37 -0.95 27.61 17.16
CA PRO A 37 -0.70 26.69 16.06
C PRO A 37 -1.36 25.32 16.25
N ILE A 38 -1.27 24.74 17.45
CA ILE A 38 -1.88 23.44 17.79
C ILE A 38 -3.41 23.51 17.60
N ALA A 39 -4.07 24.54 18.10
CA ALA A 39 -5.51 24.71 17.94
C ALA A 39 -5.91 24.87 16.47
N VAL A 40 -5.12 25.60 15.68
CA VAL A 40 -5.35 25.75 14.23
C VAL A 40 -5.14 24.45 13.50
N ALA A 41 -4.11 23.66 13.83
CA ALA A 41 -3.90 22.33 13.26
C ALA A 41 -5.11 21.44 13.51
N LYS A 42 -5.56 21.37 14.77
CA LYS A 42 -6.75 20.58 15.17
C LYS A 42 -8.02 21.05 14.44
N ALA A 43 -8.27 22.35 14.37
CA ALA A 43 -9.43 22.89 13.66
C ALA A 43 -9.40 22.59 12.17
N ARG A 44 -8.25 22.72 11.50
CA ARG A 44 -8.07 22.36 10.08
C ARG A 44 -8.31 20.86 9.84
N LYS A 45 -7.77 20.02 10.72
CA LYS A 45 -7.92 18.57 10.66
C LYS A 45 -9.39 18.15 10.77
N LEU A 46 -10.10 18.66 11.77
CA LEU A 46 -11.54 18.40 11.96
C LEU A 46 -12.39 18.94 10.81
N ASN A 47 -12.10 20.16 10.34
CA ASN A 47 -12.81 20.72 9.19
C ASN A 47 -12.58 19.92 7.91
N LYS A 48 -11.35 19.46 7.66
CA LYS A 48 -11.05 18.57 6.52
C LYS A 48 -11.80 17.24 6.67
N ALA A 49 -11.82 16.64 7.87
CA ALA A 49 -12.56 15.41 8.12
C ALA A 49 -14.04 15.58 7.81
N ARG A 50 -14.68 16.65 8.32
CA ARG A 50 -16.07 16.96 8.04
C ARG A 50 -16.33 17.16 6.56
N THR A 51 -15.64 18.10 5.92
CA THR A 51 -15.93 18.49 4.53
C THR A 51 -15.60 17.41 3.52
N THR A 52 -14.57 16.61 3.75
CA THR A 52 -14.13 15.56 2.81
C THR A 52 -14.89 14.26 3.03
N PHE A 53 -15.00 13.81 4.27
CA PHE A 53 -15.57 12.48 4.53
C PHE A 53 -17.06 12.54 4.87
N ILE A 54 -17.54 13.48 5.70
CA ILE A 54 -18.96 13.56 6.01
C ILE A 54 -19.72 14.24 4.87
N ASP A 55 -19.42 15.51 4.58
CA ASP A 55 -20.25 16.29 3.66
C ASP A 55 -20.16 15.75 2.23
N LYS A 56 -18.94 15.48 1.70
CA LYS A 56 -18.75 15.06 0.32
C LYS A 56 -18.85 13.56 0.12
N MET A 57 -18.18 12.74 0.95
CA MET A 57 -18.13 11.29 0.74
C MET A 57 -19.44 10.62 1.18
N VAL A 58 -19.88 10.86 2.42
CA VAL A 58 -21.08 10.22 2.97
C VAL A 58 -22.32 10.90 2.44
N LEU A 59 -22.61 12.13 2.85
CA LEU A 59 -23.86 12.82 2.53
C LEU A 59 -24.02 13.12 1.04
N GLY A 60 -22.92 13.40 0.33
CA GLY A 60 -22.93 13.67 -1.10
C GLY A 60 -23.17 12.45 -2.00
N HIS A 61 -23.05 11.22 -1.47
CA HIS A 61 -23.20 9.98 -2.25
C HIS A 61 -24.17 8.98 -1.60
N LEU A 62 -24.90 9.41 -0.56
CA LEU A 62 -25.87 8.55 0.10
C LEU A 62 -27.11 8.37 -0.80
N VAL A 63 -27.41 7.12 -1.15
CA VAL A 63 -28.61 6.72 -1.90
C VAL A 63 -29.29 5.58 -1.14
N ASP A 64 -30.52 5.77 -0.71
CA ASP A 64 -31.30 4.78 0.02
C ASP A 64 -30.57 4.15 1.21
N GLY A 65 -29.84 4.99 1.98
CA GLY A 65 -29.07 4.55 3.14
C GLY A 65 -27.71 3.90 2.82
N ARG A 66 -27.31 3.83 1.54
CA ARG A 66 -26.08 3.18 1.08
C ARG A 66 -25.16 4.14 0.31
N ILE A 67 -23.89 3.84 0.30
CA ILE A 67 -22.86 4.54 -0.49
C ILE A 67 -22.31 3.55 -1.51
N HIS A 68 -22.35 3.91 -2.80
CA HIS A 68 -21.89 3.08 -3.89
C HIS A 68 -20.62 3.68 -4.50
N GLY A 69 -19.46 3.14 -4.12
CA GLY A 69 -18.17 3.50 -4.74
C GLY A 69 -17.97 2.75 -6.06
N GLU A 70 -17.41 3.43 -7.05
CA GLU A 70 -17.05 2.82 -8.34
C GLU A 70 -15.65 2.21 -8.28
N LEU A 71 -15.53 0.88 -8.41
CA LEU A 71 -14.28 0.16 -8.48
C LEU A 71 -13.84 -0.01 -9.94
N HIS A 72 -12.62 0.47 -10.26
CA HIS A 72 -12.03 0.37 -11.59
C HIS A 72 -11.03 -0.78 -11.65
N PRO A 73 -11.37 -1.93 -12.27
CA PRO A 73 -10.52 -3.13 -12.30
C PRO A 73 -9.39 -3.05 -13.33
N LEU A 74 -9.52 -2.18 -14.32
CA LEU A 74 -8.57 -2.01 -15.42
C LEU A 74 -8.14 -0.55 -15.53
N LYS A 75 -6.87 -0.33 -15.96
CA LYS A 75 -6.38 1.01 -16.26
C LYS A 75 -7.09 1.54 -17.51
N SER A 76 -7.78 2.67 -17.35
CA SER A 76 -8.44 3.45 -18.40
C SER A 76 -8.20 4.94 -18.15
N ASP A 77 -8.79 5.80 -18.98
CA ASP A 77 -8.73 7.26 -18.78
C ASP A 77 -9.54 7.67 -17.54
N ASP A 78 -10.59 6.92 -17.20
CA ASP A 78 -11.46 7.19 -16.05
C ASP A 78 -10.89 6.69 -14.71
N GLY A 79 -9.92 5.78 -14.72
CA GLY A 79 -9.35 5.24 -13.48
C GLY A 79 -8.48 4.00 -13.66
N GLY A 80 -8.36 3.23 -12.57
CA GLY A 80 -7.57 2.00 -12.53
C GLY A 80 -6.07 2.23 -12.35
N THR A 81 -5.33 1.15 -12.16
CA THR A 81 -3.89 1.18 -11.89
C THR A 81 -3.10 0.35 -12.89
N VAL A 82 -1.82 0.70 -13.08
CA VAL A 82 -0.91 -0.08 -13.97
C VAL A 82 -0.54 -1.45 -13.40
N THR A 83 -0.71 -1.66 -12.09
CA THR A 83 -0.46 -2.94 -11.41
C THR A 83 -1.66 -3.88 -11.49
N GLY A 84 -2.86 -3.36 -11.78
CA GLY A 84 -4.11 -4.10 -11.77
C GLY A 84 -4.81 -4.13 -10.42
N ARG A 85 -4.32 -3.39 -9.42
CA ARG A 85 -5.11 -3.08 -8.21
C ARG A 85 -6.36 -2.31 -8.62
N PHE A 86 -7.43 -2.46 -7.86
CA PHE A 86 -8.57 -1.55 -8.00
C PHE A 86 -8.14 -0.12 -7.64
N SER A 87 -8.68 0.84 -8.34
CA SER A 87 -8.87 2.20 -7.80
C SER A 87 -10.36 2.40 -7.57
N CYS A 88 -10.70 3.34 -6.71
CA CYS A 88 -12.08 3.65 -6.37
C CYS A 88 -12.35 5.14 -6.57
N SER A 89 -13.55 5.47 -7.07
CA SER A 89 -14.03 6.84 -7.25
C SER A 89 -15.53 6.92 -6.96
N ASN A 90 -16.06 8.11 -6.85
CA ASN A 90 -17.48 8.45 -6.75
C ASN A 90 -18.29 7.68 -5.68
N PRO A 91 -17.86 7.68 -4.39
CA PRO A 91 -16.66 8.24 -3.80
C PRO A 91 -15.52 7.23 -3.71
N ASN A 92 -14.29 7.72 -3.42
CA ASN A 92 -13.14 6.85 -3.18
C ASN A 92 -13.16 6.27 -1.76
N LEU A 93 -13.80 5.11 -1.58
CA LEU A 93 -13.90 4.42 -0.29
C LEU A 93 -12.56 3.88 0.22
N GLN A 94 -11.56 3.70 -0.66
CA GLN A 94 -10.20 3.29 -0.27
C GLN A 94 -9.42 4.38 0.46
N GLN A 95 -9.97 5.62 0.53
CA GLN A 95 -9.37 6.74 1.24
C GLN A 95 -10.05 7.04 2.59
N VAL A 96 -10.96 6.22 3.04
CA VAL A 96 -11.54 6.34 4.39
C VAL A 96 -10.42 6.28 5.43
N PRO A 97 -10.31 7.28 6.34
CA PRO A 97 -9.17 7.39 7.24
C PRO A 97 -9.09 6.21 8.21
N ALA A 98 -7.87 5.66 8.39
CA ALA A 98 -7.61 4.55 9.30
C ALA A 98 -6.63 4.95 10.42
N ARG A 99 -5.58 5.70 10.06
CA ARG A 99 -4.40 5.91 10.93
C ARG A 99 -4.59 6.96 12.03
N ASP A 100 -5.59 7.80 11.89
CA ASP A 100 -5.87 8.83 12.88
C ASP A 100 -6.72 8.27 14.03
N PRO A 101 -6.22 8.24 15.26
CA PRO A 101 -6.91 7.55 16.35
C PRO A 101 -8.24 8.22 16.77
N MET A 102 -8.47 9.47 16.39
CA MET A 102 -9.71 10.19 16.70
C MET A 102 -10.67 10.20 15.50
N ILE A 103 -10.16 10.50 14.30
CA ILE A 103 -11.00 10.68 13.10
C ILE A 103 -11.30 9.33 12.44
N GLY A 104 -10.36 8.41 12.44
CA GLY A 104 -10.51 7.09 11.83
C GLY A 104 -11.75 6.35 12.33
N PRO A 105 -11.85 6.05 13.62
CA PRO A 105 -13.01 5.37 14.20
C PRO A 105 -14.32 6.12 13.98
N LEU A 106 -14.33 7.46 14.12
CA LEU A 106 -15.53 8.28 13.91
C LEU A 106 -16.07 8.21 12.48
N ILE A 107 -15.20 8.27 11.47
CA ILE A 107 -15.65 8.19 10.06
C ILE A 107 -16.02 6.75 9.71
N ARG A 108 -15.24 5.78 10.17
CA ARG A 108 -15.51 4.37 9.91
C ARG A 108 -16.80 3.88 10.59
N SER A 109 -17.17 4.43 11.75
CA SER A 109 -18.38 4.02 12.48
C SER A 109 -19.71 4.29 11.74
N VAL A 110 -19.73 5.11 10.67
CA VAL A 110 -20.92 5.30 9.85
C VAL A 110 -21.17 4.15 8.87
N PHE A 111 -20.19 3.26 8.66
CA PHE A 111 -20.31 2.07 7.84
C PHE A 111 -20.69 0.89 8.75
N ILE A 112 -21.90 0.41 8.57
CA ILE A 112 -22.53 -0.64 9.39
C ILE A 112 -22.75 -1.90 8.56
N PRO A 113 -22.84 -3.09 9.19
CA PRO A 113 -23.15 -4.33 8.49
C PRO A 113 -24.61 -4.37 8.01
N GLU A 114 -24.96 -5.43 7.29
CA GLU A 114 -26.35 -5.77 7.01
C GLU A 114 -27.11 -6.05 8.32
N GLU A 115 -28.43 -5.92 8.27
CA GLU A 115 -29.29 -6.10 9.45
C GLU A 115 -29.10 -7.50 10.07
N GLY A 116 -28.87 -7.54 11.37
CA GLY A 116 -28.64 -8.79 12.11
C GLY A 116 -27.26 -9.43 11.93
N GLN A 117 -26.34 -8.74 11.25
CA GLN A 117 -24.98 -9.23 11.01
C GLN A 117 -23.91 -8.37 11.71
N HIS A 118 -22.65 -8.77 11.58
CA HIS A 118 -21.49 -8.07 12.12
C HIS A 118 -20.60 -7.57 10.97
N TRP A 119 -19.93 -6.42 11.16
CA TRP A 119 -18.95 -5.92 10.22
C TRP A 119 -17.67 -6.70 10.35
N GLY A 120 -17.21 -7.32 9.27
CA GLY A 120 -15.94 -8.04 9.19
C GLY A 120 -14.93 -7.30 8.29
N CYS A 121 -13.71 -7.16 8.78
CA CYS A 121 -12.54 -6.75 8.03
C CYS A 121 -11.61 -7.95 7.92
N PHE A 122 -11.33 -8.40 6.71
CA PHE A 122 -10.46 -9.54 6.43
C PHE A 122 -9.28 -9.08 5.60
N ASP A 123 -8.07 -9.11 6.18
CA ASP A 123 -6.86 -8.56 5.58
C ASP A 123 -5.78 -9.64 5.40
N TYR A 124 -5.09 -9.61 4.25
CA TYR A 124 -3.96 -10.47 4.03
C TYR A 124 -2.76 -10.02 4.87
N SER A 125 -2.33 -10.84 5.81
CA SER A 125 -1.15 -10.57 6.61
C SER A 125 0.11 -10.58 5.75
N GLN A 126 0.73 -9.41 5.58
CA GLN A 126 1.99 -9.27 4.84
C GLN A 126 1.95 -9.85 3.40
N GLN A 127 0.90 -9.60 2.63
CA GLN A 127 0.68 -10.17 1.30
C GLN A 127 1.87 -9.95 0.35
N GLU A 128 2.34 -8.70 0.20
CA GLU A 128 3.47 -8.38 -0.70
C GLU A 128 4.80 -8.99 -0.23
N PRO A 129 5.17 -8.98 1.06
CA PRO A 129 6.30 -9.73 1.60
C PRO A 129 6.27 -11.24 1.29
N ARG A 130 5.16 -11.92 1.55
CA ARG A 130 5.01 -13.35 1.25
C ARG A 130 5.16 -13.64 -0.24
N LEU A 131 4.61 -12.80 -1.10
CA LEU A 131 4.83 -12.88 -2.56
C LEU A 131 6.28 -12.64 -2.94
N THR A 132 7.00 -11.76 -2.24
CA THR A 132 8.43 -11.52 -2.50
C THR A 132 9.25 -12.79 -2.23
N VAL A 133 9.02 -13.45 -1.11
CA VAL A 133 9.70 -14.73 -0.78
C VAL A 133 9.26 -15.82 -1.77
N HIS A 134 7.97 -15.96 -2.07
CA HIS A 134 7.45 -16.91 -3.06
C HIS A 134 8.17 -16.79 -4.41
N TYR A 135 8.28 -15.59 -4.98
CA TYR A 135 8.96 -15.39 -6.26
C TYR A 135 10.48 -15.56 -6.16
N SER A 136 11.07 -15.24 -5.01
CA SER A 136 12.50 -15.48 -4.77
C SER A 136 12.82 -16.98 -4.77
N LEU A 137 11.97 -17.81 -4.16
CA LEU A 137 12.06 -19.26 -4.23
C LEU A 137 11.88 -19.78 -5.65
N LEU A 138 10.86 -19.33 -6.39
CA LEU A 138 10.61 -19.76 -7.77
C LEU A 138 11.75 -19.38 -8.72
N THR A 139 12.48 -18.34 -8.44
CA THR A 139 13.63 -17.88 -9.23
C THR A 139 14.97 -18.26 -8.61
N GLN A 140 14.96 -19.14 -7.59
CA GLN A 140 16.14 -19.71 -6.92
C GLN A 140 17.13 -18.63 -6.48
N GLN A 141 16.63 -17.59 -5.81
CA GLN A 141 17.49 -16.53 -5.30
C GLN A 141 18.18 -16.99 -4.00
N GLU A 142 19.46 -16.65 -3.87
CA GLU A 142 20.25 -16.92 -2.66
C GLU A 142 19.59 -16.32 -1.42
N GLY A 143 19.49 -17.06 -0.31
CA GLY A 143 18.84 -16.66 0.95
C GLY A 143 17.31 -16.74 0.94
N ALA A 144 16.67 -17.15 -0.18
CA ALA A 144 15.21 -17.25 -0.25
C ALA A 144 14.65 -18.42 0.56
N GLU A 145 15.36 -19.54 0.64
CA GLU A 145 14.96 -20.71 1.44
C GLU A 145 15.03 -20.40 2.93
N GLU A 146 16.07 -19.70 3.38
CA GLU A 146 16.22 -19.24 4.75
C GLU A 146 15.07 -18.32 5.16
N ALA A 147 14.76 -17.32 4.33
CA ALA A 147 13.61 -16.44 4.57
C ALA A 147 12.26 -17.19 4.54
N ALA A 148 12.14 -18.27 3.80
CA ALA A 148 10.91 -19.07 3.75
C ALA A 148 10.70 -19.92 5.00
N LEU A 149 11.77 -20.46 5.58
CA LEU A 149 11.71 -21.24 6.83
C LEU A 149 11.15 -20.41 7.99
N GLU A 150 11.48 -19.11 8.04
CA GLU A 150 10.94 -18.21 9.07
C GLU A 150 9.40 -18.07 8.98
N TYR A 151 8.80 -18.30 7.80
CA TYR A 151 7.34 -18.29 7.63
C TYR A 151 6.65 -19.58 8.05
N GLU A 152 7.37 -20.59 8.55
CA GLU A 152 6.77 -21.71 9.26
C GLU A 152 6.12 -21.25 10.58
N ASP A 153 6.60 -20.14 11.15
CA ASP A 153 5.88 -19.39 12.18
C ASP A 153 4.78 -18.54 11.52
N GLU A 154 3.53 -18.77 11.90
CA GLU A 154 2.38 -18.03 11.39
C GLU A 154 2.45 -16.53 11.72
N ASP A 155 3.11 -16.16 12.83
CA ASP A 155 3.27 -14.79 13.29
C ASP A 155 4.56 -14.10 12.77
N ALA A 156 5.28 -14.76 11.85
CA ALA A 156 6.49 -14.24 11.27
C ALA A 156 6.33 -12.80 10.73
N ASP A 157 7.24 -11.92 11.11
CA ASP A 157 7.31 -10.54 10.64
C ASP A 157 8.43 -10.37 9.62
N PHE A 158 8.10 -10.21 8.35
CA PHE A 158 9.07 -10.02 7.27
C PHE A 158 10.10 -8.92 7.55
N HIS A 159 9.68 -7.83 8.18
CA HIS A 159 10.62 -6.76 8.50
C HIS A 159 11.58 -7.15 9.62
N GLN A 160 11.13 -8.01 10.55
CA GLN A 160 12.00 -8.57 11.57
C GLN A 160 12.93 -9.63 10.97
N ILE A 161 12.43 -10.54 10.14
CA ILE A 161 13.24 -11.54 9.41
C ILE A 161 14.40 -10.86 8.67
N VAL A 162 14.08 -9.83 7.89
CA VAL A 162 15.07 -9.07 7.14
C VAL A 162 16.02 -8.30 8.07
N ALA A 163 15.52 -7.77 9.19
CA ALA A 163 16.34 -7.07 10.19
C ALA A 163 17.39 -8.00 10.79
N ASP A 164 16.98 -9.22 11.16
CA ASP A 164 17.85 -10.24 11.74
C ASP A 164 18.89 -10.74 10.74
N MET A 165 18.47 -11.06 9.50
CA MET A 165 19.39 -11.43 8.42
C MET A 165 20.43 -10.35 8.13
N ALA A 166 20.00 -9.09 8.05
CA ALA A 166 20.87 -7.97 7.73
C ALA A 166 21.63 -7.41 8.95
N ASN A 167 21.30 -7.84 10.18
CA ASN A 167 21.81 -7.30 11.44
C ASN A 167 21.61 -5.77 11.54
N ILE A 168 20.36 -5.33 11.31
CA ILE A 168 19.91 -3.93 11.39
C ILE A 168 18.62 -3.84 12.23
N SER A 169 18.19 -2.64 12.59
CA SER A 169 16.92 -2.49 13.30
C SER A 169 15.71 -2.79 12.39
N ARG A 170 14.62 -3.30 12.98
CA ARG A 170 13.33 -3.54 12.27
C ARG A 170 12.80 -2.26 11.58
N LYS A 171 13.03 -1.08 12.16
CA LYS A 171 12.65 0.21 11.56
C LYS A 171 13.42 0.48 10.28
N GLU A 172 14.72 0.25 10.29
CA GLU A 172 15.59 0.39 9.10
C GLU A 172 15.20 -0.63 8.03
N ALA A 173 15.05 -1.90 8.40
CA ALA A 173 14.58 -2.95 7.50
C ALA A 173 13.25 -2.58 6.83
N LYS A 174 12.26 -2.09 7.59
CA LYS A 174 10.97 -1.63 7.05
C LYS A 174 11.12 -0.52 6.02
N ILE A 175 11.95 0.48 6.31
CA ILE A 175 12.20 1.61 5.40
C ILE A 175 12.89 1.14 4.12
N ILE A 176 13.89 0.28 4.24
CA ILE A 176 14.63 -0.27 3.10
C ILE A 176 13.73 -1.17 2.25
N ASN A 177 12.99 -2.09 2.86
CA ASN A 177 12.09 -3.00 2.16
C ASN A 177 11.03 -2.26 1.34
N LEU A 178 10.36 -1.29 1.97
CA LEU A 178 9.38 -0.45 1.28
C LEU A 178 10.05 0.38 0.19
N GLY A 179 11.22 0.96 0.49
CA GLY A 179 11.95 1.77 -0.46
C GLY A 179 12.37 1.00 -1.71
N LEU A 180 12.93 -0.20 -1.54
CA LEU A 180 13.35 -1.05 -2.65
C LEU A 180 12.19 -1.48 -3.54
N SER A 181 11.04 -1.79 -2.96
CA SER A 181 9.81 -2.11 -3.70
C SER A 181 9.37 -0.97 -4.63
N TYR A 182 9.68 0.28 -4.25
CA TYR A 182 9.37 1.48 -5.05
C TYR A 182 10.56 2.07 -5.81
N GLY A 183 11.69 1.37 -5.86
CA GLY A 183 12.90 1.83 -6.56
C GLY A 183 13.60 3.01 -5.88
N MET A 184 13.58 3.06 -4.56
CA MET A 184 14.28 4.06 -3.76
C MET A 184 15.78 3.96 -3.96
N GLY A 185 16.43 5.10 -4.19
CA GLY A 185 17.88 5.23 -4.16
C GLY A 185 18.41 5.66 -2.78
N LYS A 186 19.73 5.66 -2.63
CA LYS A 186 20.46 6.01 -1.39
C LYS A 186 20.07 7.39 -0.84
N ASP A 187 19.95 8.41 -1.69
CA ASP A 187 19.62 9.80 -1.28
C ASP A 187 18.26 9.90 -0.54
N LYS A 188 17.33 9.06 -0.91
CA LYS A 188 16.02 9.03 -0.24
C LYS A 188 16.09 8.30 1.10
N LEU A 189 16.99 7.33 1.24
CA LEU A 189 17.23 6.62 2.49
C LEU A 189 17.80 7.56 3.56
N THR A 190 18.77 8.41 3.21
CA THR A 190 19.34 9.44 4.10
C THR A 190 18.26 10.32 4.70
N SER A 191 17.35 10.83 3.86
CA SER A 191 16.29 11.73 4.31
C SER A 191 15.21 11.06 5.17
N GLN A 192 14.98 9.76 4.98
CA GLN A 192 13.97 9.01 5.74
C GLN A 192 14.46 8.54 7.11
N LEU A 193 15.75 8.20 7.21
CA LEU A 193 16.37 7.75 8.45
C LEU A 193 17.01 8.90 9.24
N GLY A 194 17.30 10.04 8.59
CA GLY A 194 18.01 11.16 9.20
C GLY A 194 19.48 10.88 9.46
N ILE A 195 20.11 10.00 8.64
CA ILE A 195 21.51 9.58 8.74
C ILE A 195 22.37 10.22 7.64
N SER A 196 23.69 10.15 7.77
CA SER A 196 24.62 10.64 6.75
C SER A 196 24.57 9.82 5.45
N VAL A 197 25.17 10.32 4.37
CA VAL A 197 25.27 9.61 3.09
C VAL A 197 26.11 8.35 3.24
N GLU A 198 27.20 8.44 3.99
CA GLU A 198 28.13 7.34 4.27
C GLU A 198 27.47 6.23 5.07
N GLU A 199 26.70 6.58 6.11
CA GLU A 199 25.94 5.63 6.91
C GLU A 199 24.84 4.95 6.08
N ALA A 200 24.12 5.72 5.24
CA ALA A 200 23.12 5.18 4.35
C ALA A 200 23.72 4.21 3.31
N GLU A 201 24.91 4.52 2.81
CA GLU A 201 25.64 3.65 1.87
C GLU A 201 26.10 2.35 2.54
N SER A 202 26.67 2.44 3.74
CA SER A 202 27.06 1.29 4.54
C SER A 202 25.87 0.38 4.83
N LEU A 203 24.77 0.94 5.35
CA LEU A 203 23.55 0.24 5.65
C LEU A 203 22.94 -0.44 4.41
N PHE A 204 22.91 0.26 3.27
CA PHE A 204 22.39 -0.27 2.02
C PHE A 204 23.24 -1.43 1.48
N ASN A 205 24.57 -1.35 1.60
CA ASN A 205 25.48 -2.41 1.18
C ASN A 205 25.34 -3.64 2.10
N GLN A 206 25.32 -3.44 3.42
CA GLN A 206 25.11 -4.49 4.41
C GLN A 206 23.78 -5.24 4.17
N TYR A 207 22.72 -4.49 3.91
CA TYR A 207 21.40 -5.06 3.57
C TYR A 207 21.49 -5.93 2.32
N HIS A 208 22.09 -5.43 1.23
CA HIS A 208 22.16 -6.18 -0.02
C HIS A 208 23.11 -7.39 0.02
N GLU A 209 24.10 -7.36 0.89
CA GLU A 209 25.01 -8.48 1.11
C GLU A 209 24.35 -9.60 1.89
N ARG A 210 23.58 -9.24 2.93
CA ARG A 210 22.96 -10.20 3.85
C ARG A 210 21.55 -10.65 3.46
N VAL A 211 20.86 -9.90 2.58
CA VAL A 211 19.53 -10.20 2.07
C VAL A 211 19.56 -10.23 0.54
N PRO A 212 20.32 -11.15 -0.08
CA PRO A 212 20.58 -11.15 -1.51
C PRO A 212 19.33 -11.47 -2.34
N PHE A 213 18.36 -12.22 -1.82
CA PHE A 213 17.17 -12.65 -2.56
C PHE A 213 16.32 -11.48 -3.07
N ILE A 214 16.21 -10.37 -2.32
CA ILE A 214 15.43 -9.20 -2.73
C ILE A 214 16.08 -8.51 -3.93
N ARG A 215 17.40 -8.33 -3.88
CA ARG A 215 18.17 -7.78 -5.01
C ARG A 215 18.12 -8.70 -6.22
N GLY A 216 18.32 -9.99 -6.00
CA GLY A 216 18.29 -11.02 -7.04
C GLY A 216 16.94 -11.05 -7.77
N LEU A 217 15.82 -11.02 -7.02
CA LEU A 217 14.48 -10.95 -7.59
C LEU A 217 14.27 -9.65 -8.39
N ARG A 218 14.68 -8.50 -7.84
CA ARG A 218 14.58 -7.20 -8.53
C ARG A 218 15.30 -7.21 -9.87
N ASP A 219 16.54 -7.66 -9.87
CA ASP A 219 17.39 -7.67 -11.06
C ASP A 219 16.90 -8.69 -12.08
N SER A 220 16.40 -9.83 -11.64
CA SER A 220 15.76 -10.85 -12.49
C SER A 220 14.48 -10.31 -13.14
N ALA A 221 13.59 -9.70 -12.37
CA ALA A 221 12.37 -9.09 -12.88
C ALA A 221 12.67 -7.96 -13.89
N ALA A 222 13.66 -7.11 -13.60
CA ALA A 222 14.09 -6.03 -14.49
C ALA A 222 14.62 -6.58 -15.83
N ARG A 223 15.45 -7.63 -15.79
CA ARG A 223 15.92 -8.33 -17.01
C ARG A 223 14.79 -8.94 -17.81
N MET A 224 13.81 -9.59 -17.15
CA MET A 224 12.62 -10.12 -17.83
C MET A 224 11.81 -9.00 -18.48
N GLY A 225 11.58 -7.90 -17.79
CA GLY A 225 10.90 -6.72 -18.32
C GLY A 225 11.62 -6.11 -19.51
N ALA A 226 12.94 -6.01 -19.47
CA ALA A 226 13.76 -5.51 -20.58
C ALA A 226 13.75 -6.43 -21.81
N ASN A 227 13.96 -7.73 -21.61
CA ASN A 227 14.10 -8.68 -22.69
C ASN A 227 12.75 -9.06 -23.32
N ARG A 228 11.78 -9.48 -22.49
CA ARG A 228 10.47 -9.97 -22.94
C ARG A 228 9.43 -8.85 -23.14
N GLY A 229 9.67 -7.67 -22.57
CA GLY A 229 8.74 -6.55 -22.59
C GLY A 229 7.58 -6.68 -21.58
N TYR A 230 7.58 -7.69 -20.72
CA TYR A 230 6.58 -7.87 -19.65
C TYR A 230 7.10 -8.77 -18.53
N VAL A 231 6.45 -8.65 -17.36
CA VAL A 231 6.45 -9.68 -16.30
C VAL A 231 5.05 -10.28 -16.18
N LYS A 232 4.94 -11.53 -15.71
CA LYS A 232 3.67 -12.20 -15.46
C LYS A 232 3.40 -12.29 -13.96
N THR A 233 2.21 -11.90 -13.56
CA THR A 233 1.69 -12.09 -12.21
C THR A 233 1.37 -13.56 -11.92
N ILE A 234 1.00 -13.87 -10.67
CA ILE A 234 0.76 -15.24 -10.22
C ILE A 234 -0.36 -15.94 -10.99
N LEU A 235 -1.38 -15.22 -11.45
CA LEU A 235 -2.44 -15.76 -12.30
C LEU A 235 -2.17 -15.57 -13.81
N GLY A 236 -0.93 -15.22 -14.19
CA GLY A 236 -0.50 -15.17 -15.58
C GLY A 236 -0.79 -13.86 -16.31
N ARG A 237 -1.34 -12.85 -15.64
CA ARG A 237 -1.59 -11.53 -16.23
C ARG A 237 -0.27 -10.85 -16.59
N LYS A 238 -0.20 -10.27 -17.80
CA LYS A 238 1.01 -9.60 -18.31
C LYS A 238 1.04 -8.12 -17.92
N CYS A 239 2.05 -7.72 -17.16
CA CYS A 239 2.38 -6.31 -16.90
C CYS A 239 3.43 -5.86 -17.91
N ARG A 240 3.03 -5.05 -18.90
CA ARG A 240 3.84 -4.69 -20.08
C ARG A 240 4.69 -3.44 -19.87
N PHE A 241 5.84 -3.39 -20.58
CA PHE A 241 6.76 -2.26 -20.68
C PHE A 241 6.86 -1.83 -22.15
N ASN A 242 5.89 -1.04 -22.59
CA ASN A 242 5.71 -0.65 -24.00
C ASN A 242 6.26 0.74 -24.32
N LEU A 243 6.88 1.42 -23.36
CA LEU A 243 7.52 2.71 -23.55
C LEU A 243 9.03 2.51 -23.71
N TYR A 244 9.64 3.39 -24.50
CA TYR A 244 11.06 3.35 -24.85
C TYR A 244 11.71 4.70 -24.62
N GLU A 245 12.99 4.68 -24.26
CA GLU A 245 13.83 5.85 -24.05
C GLU A 245 15.22 5.62 -24.64
N PRO A 246 15.98 6.68 -24.97
CA PRO A 246 17.36 6.54 -25.43
C PRO A 246 18.24 5.84 -24.36
N ILE A 247 19.25 5.09 -24.82
CA ILE A 247 20.22 4.46 -23.93
C ILE A 247 21.13 5.51 -23.29
N ASP A 248 21.52 6.53 -24.04
CA ASP A 248 22.63 7.42 -23.74
C ASP A 248 22.24 8.70 -22.97
N LYS A 249 20.93 9.01 -22.91
CA LYS A 249 20.44 10.23 -22.25
C LYS A 249 19.07 10.01 -21.62
N ARG A 250 18.74 10.82 -20.61
CA ARG A 250 17.38 10.88 -20.07
C ARG A 250 16.47 11.62 -21.04
N ALA A 251 15.35 11.00 -21.39
CA ALA A 251 14.31 11.61 -22.22
C ALA A 251 12.94 11.11 -21.77
N LEU A 252 11.88 11.73 -22.27
CA LEU A 252 10.51 11.30 -22.00
C LEU A 252 10.26 9.95 -22.66
N PRO A 253 9.86 8.90 -21.94
CA PRO A 253 9.57 7.61 -22.55
C PRO A 253 8.35 7.68 -23.47
N LEU A 254 8.51 7.17 -24.70
CA LEU A 254 7.50 7.20 -25.76
C LEU A 254 7.18 5.77 -26.25
N PRO A 255 6.01 5.54 -26.87
CA PRO A 255 5.76 4.34 -27.67
C PRO A 255 6.85 4.13 -28.72
N MET A 256 7.10 2.87 -29.12
CA MET A 256 8.24 2.48 -29.95
C MET A 256 8.38 3.33 -31.23
N GLU A 257 7.30 3.49 -32.00
CA GLU A 257 7.30 4.24 -33.24
C GLU A 257 7.75 5.69 -33.01
N LYS A 258 7.09 6.39 -32.07
CA LYS A 258 7.43 7.76 -31.72
C LYS A 258 8.84 7.91 -31.15
N ALA A 259 9.31 6.92 -30.38
CA ALA A 259 10.65 6.92 -29.84
C ALA A 259 11.73 6.73 -30.94
N MET A 260 11.44 5.94 -31.96
CA MET A 260 12.32 5.79 -33.12
C MET A 260 12.42 7.10 -33.92
N ASP A 261 11.29 7.76 -34.15
CA ASP A 261 11.24 9.03 -34.88
C ASP A 261 11.98 10.16 -34.12
N GLU A 262 11.77 10.24 -32.80
CA GLU A 262 12.27 11.34 -31.96
C GLU A 262 13.75 11.13 -31.56
N TYR A 263 14.15 9.88 -31.24
CA TYR A 263 15.44 9.57 -30.60
C TYR A 263 16.39 8.73 -31.48
N GLY A 264 15.91 8.16 -32.57
CA GLY A 264 16.69 7.25 -33.41
C GLY A 264 16.81 5.84 -32.86
N GLY A 265 17.74 5.03 -33.40
CA GLY A 265 17.76 3.57 -33.25
C GLY A 265 18.31 2.97 -31.94
N LYS A 266 18.95 3.76 -31.08
CA LYS A 266 19.53 3.21 -29.81
C LYS A 266 18.57 3.39 -28.65
N LEU A 267 17.57 2.50 -28.56
CA LEU A 267 16.50 2.55 -27.57
C LEU A 267 16.57 1.38 -26.59
N LYS A 268 16.14 1.64 -25.34
CA LYS A 268 15.86 0.63 -24.32
C LYS A 268 14.42 0.77 -23.82
N ARG A 269 13.84 -0.30 -23.30
CA ARG A 269 12.53 -0.24 -22.63
C ARG A 269 12.63 0.59 -21.35
N ALA A 270 11.72 1.54 -21.20
CA ALA A 270 11.63 2.40 -20.04
C ALA A 270 10.98 1.70 -18.84
N TYR A 271 11.27 2.21 -17.66
CA TYR A 271 10.65 1.80 -16.38
C TYR A 271 10.84 0.32 -16.00
N THR A 272 11.77 -0.43 -16.61
CA THR A 272 12.00 -1.84 -16.29
C THR A 272 12.47 -2.05 -14.86
N TYR A 273 13.07 -1.04 -14.22
CA TYR A 273 13.39 -1.05 -12.78
C TYR A 273 12.15 -1.19 -11.87
N LYS A 274 10.94 -0.89 -12.38
CA LYS A 274 9.67 -1.09 -11.68
C LYS A 274 9.09 -2.50 -11.84
N ALA A 275 9.81 -3.42 -12.51
CA ALA A 275 9.28 -4.73 -12.86
C ALA A 275 8.95 -5.59 -11.63
N MET A 276 9.82 -5.58 -10.60
CA MET A 276 9.54 -6.26 -9.33
C MET A 276 8.27 -5.71 -8.67
N ASN A 277 8.13 -4.39 -8.57
CA ASN A 277 6.93 -3.77 -8.00
C ASN A 277 5.67 -4.17 -8.77
N ARG A 278 5.70 -4.15 -10.13
CA ARG A 278 4.56 -4.60 -10.95
C ARG A 278 4.26 -6.07 -10.79
N LEU A 279 5.28 -6.91 -10.59
CA LEU A 279 5.13 -8.33 -10.34
C LEU A 279 4.44 -8.58 -9.00
N ILE A 280 4.97 -8.01 -7.93
CA ILE A 280 4.49 -8.23 -6.56
C ILE A 280 3.10 -7.60 -6.37
N GLN A 281 2.94 -6.30 -6.62
CA GLN A 281 1.63 -5.64 -6.47
C GLN A 281 0.58 -6.19 -7.44
N GLY A 282 1.01 -6.60 -8.64
CA GLY A 282 0.12 -7.22 -9.60
C GLY A 282 -0.37 -8.57 -9.13
N SER A 283 0.49 -9.39 -8.53
CA SER A 283 0.13 -10.68 -7.97
C SER A 283 -0.74 -10.54 -6.72
N ALA A 284 -0.46 -9.57 -5.86
CA ALA A 284 -1.30 -9.22 -4.73
C ALA A 284 -2.73 -8.84 -5.19
N ALA A 285 -2.84 -8.00 -6.23
CA ALA A 285 -4.13 -7.65 -6.82
C ALA A 285 -4.86 -8.87 -7.43
N ASP A 286 -4.14 -9.80 -8.04
CA ASP A 286 -4.70 -11.03 -8.58
C ASP A 286 -5.25 -11.91 -7.46
N MET A 287 -4.53 -12.07 -6.34
CA MET A 287 -4.97 -12.83 -5.18
C MET A 287 -6.26 -12.26 -4.59
N THR A 288 -6.29 -10.95 -4.30
CA THR A 288 -7.49 -10.29 -3.75
C THR A 288 -8.70 -10.43 -4.68
N LYS A 289 -8.51 -10.26 -6.00
CA LYS A 289 -9.60 -10.46 -6.99
C LYS A 289 -10.06 -11.91 -7.09
N LYS A 290 -9.14 -12.86 -6.96
CA LYS A 290 -9.47 -14.29 -6.94
C LYS A 290 -10.27 -14.63 -5.69
N ALA A 291 -9.86 -14.12 -4.52
CA ALA A 291 -10.60 -14.27 -3.26
C ALA A 291 -12.04 -13.73 -3.39
N MET A 292 -12.20 -12.51 -3.91
CA MET A 292 -13.56 -11.93 -4.15
C MET A 292 -14.40 -12.82 -5.07
N LEU A 293 -13.81 -13.40 -6.12
CA LEU A 293 -14.51 -14.31 -7.03
C LEU A 293 -14.95 -15.61 -6.32
N GLU A 294 -14.06 -16.21 -5.52
CA GLU A 294 -14.38 -17.46 -4.81
C GLU A 294 -15.43 -17.21 -3.70
N LEU A 295 -15.32 -16.10 -2.97
CA LEU A 295 -16.34 -15.68 -2.00
C LEU A 295 -17.69 -15.47 -2.67
N HIS A 296 -17.71 -14.80 -3.84
CA HIS A 296 -18.95 -14.59 -4.61
C HIS A 296 -19.62 -15.90 -5.02
N LYS A 297 -18.86 -16.93 -5.40
CA LYS A 297 -19.41 -18.27 -5.72
C LYS A 297 -20.09 -18.93 -4.53
N GLU A 298 -19.64 -18.62 -3.32
CA GLU A 298 -20.24 -19.07 -2.06
C GLU A 298 -21.39 -18.16 -1.57
N GLY A 299 -21.78 -17.16 -2.37
CA GLY A 299 -22.82 -16.21 -2.03
C GLY A 299 -22.40 -15.10 -1.08
N ILE A 300 -21.12 -14.99 -0.78
CA ILE A 300 -20.56 -13.99 0.13
C ILE A 300 -20.12 -12.77 -0.69
N LEU A 301 -20.68 -11.60 -0.39
CA LEU A 301 -20.41 -10.36 -1.10
C LEU A 301 -19.59 -9.39 -0.24
N SER A 302 -18.51 -8.84 -0.81
CA SER A 302 -17.76 -7.77 -0.16
C SER A 302 -18.42 -6.42 -0.38
N HIS A 303 -18.60 -5.64 0.69
CA HIS A 303 -19.13 -4.27 0.63
C HIS A 303 -18.11 -3.31 0.02
N THR A 304 -16.84 -3.45 0.42
CA THR A 304 -15.73 -2.66 -0.14
C THR A 304 -14.44 -3.45 -0.09
N GLN A 305 -13.49 -3.04 -0.92
CA GLN A 305 -12.15 -3.57 -1.00
C GLN A 305 -11.14 -2.42 -0.80
N VAL A 306 -10.27 -2.54 0.18
CA VAL A 306 -9.26 -1.53 0.51
C VAL A 306 -7.88 -2.19 0.52
N HIS A 307 -7.12 -2.00 -0.56
CA HIS A 307 -5.78 -2.60 -0.77
C HIS A 307 -5.82 -4.14 -0.80
N ASP A 308 -5.52 -4.80 0.30
CA ASP A 308 -5.50 -6.24 0.58
C ASP A 308 -6.62 -6.67 1.54
N GLU A 309 -7.43 -5.71 2.04
CA GLU A 309 -8.57 -5.91 2.93
C GLU A 309 -9.88 -6.06 2.15
N LEU A 310 -10.71 -7.00 2.58
CA LEU A 310 -12.13 -7.15 2.19
C LEU A 310 -13.03 -6.86 3.37
N ASN A 311 -14.01 -5.99 3.18
CA ASN A 311 -15.03 -5.69 4.18
C ASN A 311 -16.32 -6.41 3.83
N ILE A 312 -16.85 -7.23 4.75
CA ILE A 312 -17.93 -8.18 4.51
C ILE A 312 -18.85 -8.17 5.75
N SER A 313 -20.16 -8.25 5.55
CA SER A 313 -21.06 -8.58 6.65
C SER A 313 -21.04 -10.08 6.89
N VAL A 314 -20.93 -10.49 8.15
CA VAL A 314 -20.86 -11.89 8.57
C VAL A 314 -21.84 -12.16 9.70
N THR A 315 -22.41 -13.37 9.74
CA THR A 315 -23.43 -13.76 10.72
C THR A 315 -22.82 -14.31 12.01
N ASP A 316 -21.74 -15.07 11.91
CA ASP A 316 -21.16 -15.82 13.02
C ASP A 316 -19.68 -16.13 12.81
N ARG A 317 -19.08 -16.80 13.82
CA ARG A 317 -17.69 -17.25 13.78
C ARG A 317 -17.38 -18.21 12.62
N PRO A 318 -18.19 -19.28 12.37
CA PRO A 318 -17.97 -20.18 11.24
C PRO A 318 -17.89 -19.48 9.90
N GLU A 319 -18.74 -18.48 9.65
CA GLU A 319 -18.70 -17.70 8.41
C GLU A 319 -17.41 -16.87 8.33
N CYS A 320 -16.94 -16.27 9.43
CA CYS A 320 -15.64 -15.58 9.47
C CYS A 320 -14.49 -16.51 9.12
N GLU A 321 -14.45 -17.70 9.72
CA GLU A 321 -13.42 -18.71 9.48
C GLU A 321 -13.46 -19.17 8.02
N LYS A 322 -14.65 -19.37 7.45
CA LYS A 322 -14.84 -19.69 6.02
C LYS A 322 -14.33 -18.59 5.10
N VAL A 323 -14.59 -17.32 5.41
CA VAL A 323 -14.06 -16.19 4.62
C VAL A 323 -12.53 -16.20 4.64
N MET A 324 -11.92 -16.32 5.82
CA MET A 324 -10.47 -16.37 5.97
C MET A 324 -9.85 -17.57 5.24
N GLU A 325 -10.47 -18.75 5.32
CA GLU A 325 -10.03 -19.95 4.61
C GLU A 325 -10.05 -19.75 3.08
N ILE A 326 -11.15 -19.25 2.53
CA ILE A 326 -11.29 -18.99 1.10
C ILE A 326 -10.22 -17.98 0.65
N MET A 327 -10.03 -16.88 1.38
CA MET A 327 -9.00 -15.89 1.06
C MET A 327 -7.60 -16.50 1.13
N ARG A 328 -7.28 -17.26 2.17
CA ARG A 328 -5.98 -17.91 2.38
C ARG A 328 -5.65 -18.89 1.26
N ASP A 329 -6.61 -19.73 0.87
CA ASP A 329 -6.38 -20.91 0.03
C ASP A 329 -6.70 -20.69 -1.46
N CYS A 330 -7.29 -19.54 -1.83
CA CYS A 330 -7.65 -19.27 -3.23
C CYS A 330 -6.45 -19.23 -4.20
N VAL A 331 -5.24 -18.94 -3.71
CA VAL A 331 -3.99 -18.96 -4.49
C VAL A 331 -2.89 -19.59 -3.65
N GLU A 332 -2.29 -20.67 -4.16
CA GLU A 332 -1.18 -21.37 -3.51
C GLU A 332 0.13 -20.59 -3.63
N LEU A 333 0.80 -20.36 -2.51
CA LEU A 333 2.15 -19.80 -2.43
C LEU A 333 3.17 -20.87 -1.99
N LYS A 334 4.46 -20.58 -2.18
CA LYS A 334 5.57 -21.39 -1.67
C LYS A 334 5.86 -21.14 -0.18
N VAL A 335 5.20 -20.17 0.42
CA VAL A 335 5.20 -19.86 1.85
C VAL A 335 3.75 -19.83 2.33
N PRO A 336 3.46 -20.12 3.60
CA PRO A 336 2.11 -20.07 4.13
C PRO A 336 1.45 -18.70 3.89
N ASN A 337 0.19 -18.72 3.51
CA ASN A 337 -0.64 -17.51 3.46
C ASN A 337 -1.33 -17.32 4.81
N LYS A 338 -1.54 -16.07 5.23
CA LYS A 338 -2.28 -15.75 6.44
C LYS A 338 -3.29 -14.65 6.16
N VAL A 339 -4.47 -14.78 6.74
CA VAL A 339 -5.52 -13.77 6.71
C VAL A 339 -5.93 -13.47 8.14
N ASP A 340 -5.94 -12.21 8.51
CA ASP A 340 -6.39 -11.75 9.80
C ASP A 340 -7.84 -11.27 9.69
N GLY A 341 -8.68 -11.59 10.69
CA GLY A 341 -10.08 -11.20 10.77
C GLY A 341 -10.36 -10.32 11.98
N GLU A 342 -10.91 -9.14 11.75
CA GLU A 342 -11.41 -8.24 12.79
C GLU A 342 -12.91 -8.03 12.61
N ILE A 343 -13.69 -8.13 13.70
CA ILE A 343 -15.14 -8.09 13.68
C ILE A 343 -15.65 -7.02 14.63
N GLY A 344 -16.78 -6.41 14.29
CA GLY A 344 -17.40 -5.40 15.14
C GLY A 344 -18.83 -5.05 14.76
N LYS A 345 -19.39 -4.10 15.50
CA LYS A 345 -20.75 -3.56 15.23
C LYS A 345 -20.77 -2.59 14.04
N ASN A 346 -19.62 -2.06 13.67
CA ASN A 346 -19.38 -1.16 12.54
C ASN A 346 -17.88 -1.15 12.21
N TRP A 347 -17.48 -0.57 11.10
CA TRP A 347 -16.07 -0.51 10.67
C TRP A 347 -15.14 0.28 11.62
N GLY A 348 -15.69 1.15 12.46
CA GLY A 348 -14.91 1.97 13.41
C GLY A 348 -14.68 1.31 14.77
N ASP A 349 -15.40 0.24 15.07
CA ASP A 349 -15.38 -0.48 16.36
C ASP A 349 -15.23 -1.98 16.08
N ILE A 350 -14.01 -2.37 15.71
CA ILE A 350 -13.62 -3.75 15.36
C ILE A 350 -12.53 -4.24 16.28
N LYS A 351 -12.50 -5.54 16.53
CA LYS A 351 -11.47 -6.27 17.26
C LYS A 351 -11.28 -7.68 16.69
N HIS A 352 -10.20 -8.34 17.08
CA HIS A 352 -9.91 -9.68 16.59
C HIS A 352 -11.13 -10.61 16.75
N TYR A 353 -11.45 -11.39 15.71
CA TYR A 353 -12.69 -12.17 15.64
C TYR A 353 -12.87 -13.14 16.81
N ASN A 354 -11.79 -13.75 17.31
CA ASN A 354 -11.83 -14.64 18.47
C ASN A 354 -12.23 -13.90 19.76
N GLU A 355 -11.71 -12.70 19.97
CA GLU A 355 -12.07 -11.85 21.10
C GLU A 355 -13.53 -11.45 21.02
N TYR A 356 -13.94 -10.94 19.83
CA TYR A 356 -15.31 -10.48 19.62
C TYR A 356 -16.36 -11.54 19.90
N PHE A 357 -16.23 -12.75 19.32
CA PHE A 357 -17.22 -13.83 19.50
C PHE A 357 -17.14 -14.52 20.86
N ASN A 358 -16.06 -14.37 21.62
CA ASN A 358 -15.99 -14.87 22.99
C ASN A 358 -16.71 -13.96 24.00
N GLU A 359 -16.99 -12.70 23.62
CA GLU A 359 -17.69 -11.73 24.46
C GLU A 359 -19.20 -11.63 24.15
N LEU A 360 -19.70 -12.23 23.06
CA LEU A 360 -21.11 -12.36 22.73
C LEU A 360 -21.75 -13.50 23.48
#